data_44ac352e184e2de9283fdfe86e98059a
#
_entry.id   44ac352e184e2de9283fdfe86e98059a
#
_cell.length_a   1.000
_cell.length_b   1.000
_cell.length_c   1.000
_cell.angle_alpha   90.00
_cell.angle_beta   90.00
_cell.angle_gamma   90.00
#
_symmetry.space_group_name_H-M   'P 1'
#
loop_
_entity.id
_entity.type
_entity.pdbx_description
1 polymer ?
#
loop_
_entity_poly.entity_id
_entity_poly.type
_entity_poly.pdbx_seq_one_letter_code
_entity_poly.pdbx_strand_id
1 'polypeptide(L)'
;VDLVSRAIAHCRESEANKLLVDATGFIDLPIPTLLDRFLMVEDWAQEARSMVVVAMVASPEYIHPRKFGVSVALQFGLICDVYSSEEDASAWLTETASHVK
;
A
#
# COMPACT_ATOMS: atom_id res chain seq x y z
N VAL A 1 -5.39 -5.61 -8.39
CA VAL A 1 -4.68 -4.38 -8.74
C VAL A 1 -5.64 -3.23 -8.82
N ASP A 2 -6.68 -3.39 -9.63
CA ASP A 2 -7.64 -2.33 -9.84
C ASP A 2 -8.43 -1.97 -8.59
N LEU A 3 -8.66 -2.96 -7.71
CA LEU A 3 -9.37 -2.71 -6.45
C LEU A 3 -8.59 -1.78 -5.54
N VAL A 4 -7.28 -1.95 -5.47
CA VAL A 4 -6.43 -1.10 -4.65
C VAL A 4 -6.37 0.31 -5.25
N SER A 5 -6.18 0.41 -6.56
CA SER A 5 -6.16 1.70 -7.24
C SER A 5 -7.47 2.46 -7.03
N ARG A 6 -8.60 1.76 -7.14
CA ARG A 6 -9.91 2.37 -6.91
C ARG A 6 -10.08 2.82 -5.47
N ALA A 7 -9.61 2.03 -4.52
CA ALA A 7 -9.69 2.39 -3.11
C ALA A 7 -8.86 3.63 -2.82
N ILE A 8 -7.68 3.74 -3.41
CA ILE A 8 -6.83 4.90 -3.26
C ILE A 8 -7.50 6.15 -3.86
N ALA A 9 -8.04 6.01 -5.06
CA ALA A 9 -8.73 7.12 -5.71
C ALA A 9 -9.94 7.59 -4.90
N HIS A 10 -10.73 6.65 -4.39
CA HIS A 10 -11.89 6.97 -3.56
C HIS A 10 -11.46 7.68 -2.27
N CYS A 11 -10.40 7.20 -1.64
CA CYS A 11 -9.87 7.81 -0.43
C CYS A 11 -9.44 9.25 -0.70
N ARG A 12 -8.73 9.47 -1.80
CA ARG A 12 -8.28 10.81 -2.20
C ARG A 12 -9.45 11.74 -2.48
N GLU A 13 -10.45 11.24 -3.20
CA GLU A 13 -11.63 12.03 -3.57
C GLU A 13 -12.50 12.36 -2.36
N SER A 14 -12.46 11.53 -1.33
CA SER A 14 -13.17 11.75 -0.07
C SER A 14 -12.38 12.64 0.89
N GLU A 15 -11.23 13.14 0.46
CA GLU A 15 -10.33 13.98 1.27
C GLU A 15 -9.77 13.26 2.49
N ALA A 16 -9.82 11.93 2.50
CA ALA A 16 -9.13 11.13 3.50
C ALA A 16 -7.66 11.01 3.11
N ASN A 17 -6.77 10.93 4.11
CA ASN A 17 -5.34 10.90 3.84
C ASN A 17 -4.66 9.59 4.23
N LYS A 18 -5.42 8.60 4.67
CA LYS A 18 -4.86 7.29 5.02
C LYS A 18 -5.81 6.18 4.62
N LEU A 19 -5.25 5.07 4.20
CA LEU A 19 -6.00 3.91 3.72
C LEU A 19 -5.35 2.63 4.24
N LEU A 20 -6.16 1.77 4.84
CA LEU A 20 -5.74 0.42 5.24
C LEU A 20 -6.35 -0.57 4.26
N VAL A 21 -5.50 -1.38 3.62
CA VAL A 21 -5.93 -2.40 2.69
C VAL A 21 -5.66 -3.77 3.30
N ASP A 22 -6.71 -4.56 3.50
CA ASP A 22 -6.57 -5.93 3.98
C ASP A 22 -6.58 -6.88 2.80
N ALA A 23 -5.41 -7.39 2.46
CA ALA A 23 -5.22 -8.33 1.36
C ALA A 23 -5.05 -9.77 1.84
N THR A 24 -5.34 -10.06 3.10
CA THR A 24 -5.17 -11.42 3.63
C THR A 24 -6.15 -12.43 3.05
N GLY A 25 -7.24 -11.96 2.43
CA GLY A 25 -8.19 -12.83 1.75
C GLY A 25 -7.70 -13.35 0.41
N PHE A 26 -6.62 -12.80 -0.12
CA PHE A 26 -6.03 -13.26 -1.38
C PHE A 26 -5.12 -14.44 -1.09
N ILE A 27 -5.66 -15.65 -1.22
CA ILE A 27 -4.91 -16.88 -1.01
C ILE A 27 -4.84 -17.62 -2.35
N ASP A 28 -3.84 -18.50 -2.48
CA ASP A 28 -3.63 -19.30 -3.70
C ASP A 28 -3.36 -18.50 -4.96
N LEU A 29 -2.95 -17.23 -4.79
CA LEU A 29 -2.52 -16.41 -5.92
C LEU A 29 -1.01 -16.55 -6.11
N PRO A 30 -0.52 -16.41 -7.34
CA PRO A 30 0.92 -16.40 -7.57
C PRO A 30 1.58 -15.24 -6.81
N ILE A 31 2.78 -15.48 -6.29
CA ILE A 31 3.54 -14.42 -5.66
C ILE A 31 3.99 -13.44 -6.75
N PRO A 32 3.74 -12.13 -6.60
CA PRO A 32 4.12 -11.17 -7.62
C PRO A 32 5.63 -11.14 -7.85
N THR A 33 6.02 -11.01 -9.12
CA THR A 33 7.42 -10.78 -9.48
C THR A 33 7.83 -9.37 -9.10
N LEU A 34 9.12 -9.07 -9.18
CA LEU A 34 9.59 -7.70 -8.93
C LEU A 34 8.99 -6.71 -9.95
N LEU A 35 8.88 -7.14 -11.21
CA LEU A 35 8.26 -6.29 -12.22
C LEU A 35 6.79 -6.04 -11.91
N ASP A 36 6.06 -7.08 -11.50
CA ASP A 36 4.66 -6.94 -11.11
C ASP A 36 4.51 -5.91 -9.99
N ARG A 37 5.37 -6.00 -8.98
CA ARG A 37 5.35 -5.08 -7.84
C ARG A 37 5.63 -3.65 -8.28
N PHE A 38 6.60 -3.47 -9.18
CA PHE A 38 6.95 -2.16 -9.71
C PHE A 38 5.76 -1.52 -10.42
N LEU A 39 5.12 -2.27 -11.32
CA LEU A 39 3.98 -1.77 -12.09
C LEU A 39 2.78 -1.44 -11.21
N MET A 40 2.49 -2.30 -10.23
CA MET A 40 1.40 -2.08 -9.29
C MET A 40 1.63 -0.79 -8.49
N VAL A 41 2.83 -0.62 -7.96
CA VAL A 41 3.16 0.52 -7.12
C VAL A 41 3.15 1.82 -7.92
N GLU A 42 3.64 1.77 -9.16
CA GLU A 42 3.60 2.94 -10.04
C GLU A 42 2.16 3.41 -10.23
N ASP A 43 1.26 2.48 -10.51
CA ASP A 43 -0.15 2.77 -10.71
C ASP A 43 -0.79 3.35 -9.43
N TRP A 44 -0.50 2.74 -8.29
CA TRP A 44 -1.02 3.21 -7.01
C TRP A 44 -0.50 4.62 -6.68
N ALA A 45 0.77 4.89 -6.97
CA ALA A 45 1.34 6.20 -6.70
C ALA A 45 0.67 7.29 -7.55
N GLN A 46 0.33 6.97 -8.79
CA GLN A 46 -0.39 7.90 -9.64
C GLN A 46 -1.77 8.23 -9.09
N GLU A 47 -2.47 7.22 -8.57
CA GLU A 47 -3.79 7.45 -7.99
C GLU A 47 -3.73 8.21 -6.67
N ALA A 48 -2.70 7.97 -5.87
CA ALA A 48 -2.56 8.62 -4.57
C ALA A 48 -2.20 10.11 -4.69
N ARG A 49 -1.45 10.49 -5.71
CA ARG A 49 -1.02 11.87 -5.96
C ARG A 49 -0.38 12.52 -4.73
N SER A 50 0.39 11.74 -3.98
CA SER A 50 1.04 12.15 -2.73
C SER A 50 0.06 12.62 -1.65
N MET A 51 -1.21 12.29 -1.77
CA MET A 51 -2.26 12.72 -0.83
C MET A 51 -2.72 11.62 0.10
N VAL A 52 -2.34 10.37 -0.16
CA VAL A 52 -2.83 9.21 0.60
C VAL A 52 -1.66 8.37 1.05
N VAL A 53 -1.64 8.04 2.34
CA VAL A 53 -0.71 7.07 2.92
C VAL A 53 -1.42 5.72 2.96
N VAL A 54 -0.74 4.68 2.50
CA VAL A 54 -1.35 3.35 2.37
C VAL A 54 -0.63 2.35 3.25
N ALA A 55 -1.38 1.63 4.07
CA ALA A 55 -0.89 0.47 4.81
C ALA A 55 -1.58 -0.77 4.29
N MET A 56 -0.84 -1.82 4.03
CA MET A 56 -1.38 -3.09 3.57
C MET A 56 -1.15 -4.19 4.58
N VAL A 57 -2.12 -5.07 4.69
CA VAL A 57 -2.00 -6.30 5.47
C VAL A 57 -2.01 -7.45 4.47
N ALA A 58 -1.00 -8.29 4.50
CA ALA A 58 -0.88 -9.43 3.60
C ALA A 58 -0.31 -10.63 4.33
N SER A 59 -0.58 -11.82 3.81
CA SER A 59 0.04 -13.02 4.34
C SER A 59 1.56 -12.94 4.16
N PRO A 60 2.35 -13.47 5.11
CA PRO A 60 3.81 -13.28 5.07
C PRO A 60 4.48 -13.71 3.76
N GLU A 61 3.95 -14.75 3.11
CA GLU A 61 4.52 -15.23 1.84
C GLU A 61 4.42 -14.23 0.71
N TYR A 62 3.53 -13.24 0.82
CA TYR A 62 3.37 -12.20 -0.20
C TYR A 62 4.16 -10.94 0.11
N ILE A 63 4.82 -10.90 1.26
CA ILE A 63 5.62 -9.73 1.64
C ILE A 63 7.06 -9.96 1.20
N HIS A 64 7.58 -9.08 0.35
CA HIS A 64 8.96 -9.19 -0.10
C HIS A 64 9.89 -8.99 1.11
N PRO A 65 10.91 -9.85 1.30
CA PRO A 65 11.81 -9.75 2.47
C PRO A 65 12.45 -8.38 2.65
N ARG A 66 12.75 -7.70 1.56
CA ARG A 66 13.35 -6.36 1.58
C ARG A 66 12.34 -5.27 1.27
N LYS A 67 11.06 -5.62 1.24
CA LYS A 67 9.97 -4.69 0.96
C LYS A 67 10.25 -3.84 -0.28
N PHE A 68 10.57 -4.50 -1.38
CA PHE A 68 10.92 -3.85 -2.64
C PHE A 68 9.84 -2.84 -3.07
N GLY A 69 8.58 -3.22 -2.96
CA GLY A 69 7.47 -2.33 -3.36
C GLY A 69 7.42 -1.05 -2.54
N VAL A 70 7.76 -1.13 -1.24
CA VAL A 70 7.81 0.04 -0.37
C VAL A 70 8.88 1.02 -0.84
N SER A 71 10.06 0.50 -1.19
CA SER A 71 11.16 1.33 -1.68
C SER A 71 10.83 2.00 -3.01
N VAL A 72 10.22 1.25 -3.93
CA VAL A 72 9.80 1.79 -5.22
C VAL A 72 8.71 2.84 -5.04
N ALA A 73 7.75 2.57 -4.15
CA ALA A 73 6.67 3.51 -3.89
C ALA A 73 7.19 4.87 -3.44
N LEU A 74 8.18 4.85 -2.56
CA LEU A 74 8.76 6.09 -2.05
C LEU A 74 9.38 6.92 -3.18
N GLN A 75 10.00 6.27 -4.15
CA GLN A 75 10.58 6.97 -5.30
C GLN A 75 9.51 7.65 -6.16
N PHE A 76 8.29 7.10 -6.17
CA PHE A 76 7.18 7.70 -6.90
C PHE A 76 6.33 8.63 -6.03
N GLY A 77 6.76 8.90 -4.80
CA GLY A 77 6.05 9.80 -3.92
C GLY A 77 4.90 9.17 -3.14
N LEU A 78 4.81 7.85 -3.12
CA LEU A 78 3.79 7.13 -2.37
C LEU A 78 4.39 6.60 -1.07
N ILE A 79 3.84 7.02 0.05
CA ILE A 79 4.23 6.50 1.36
C ILE A 79 3.33 5.32 1.67
N CYS A 80 3.90 4.12 1.68
CA CYS A 80 3.16 2.91 2.02
C CYS A 80 4.06 1.92 2.73
N ASP A 81 3.45 0.97 3.42
CA ASP A 81 4.18 -0.14 4.02
C ASP A 81 3.23 -1.35 4.08
N VAL A 82 3.80 -2.52 4.34
CA VAL A 82 3.05 -3.77 4.36
C VAL A 82 3.42 -4.56 5.60
N TYR A 83 2.39 -5.13 6.24
CA TYR A 83 2.55 -5.89 7.48
C TYR A 83 1.75 -7.18 7.38
N SER A 84 2.09 -8.14 8.25
CA SER A 84 1.34 -9.40 8.33
C SER A 84 0.21 -9.35 9.34
N SER A 85 0.07 -8.28 10.10
CA SER A 85 -1.02 -8.10 11.05
C SER A 85 -1.68 -6.73 10.87
N GLU A 86 -2.99 -6.71 11.04
CA GLU A 86 -3.78 -5.48 10.95
C GLU A 86 -3.39 -4.50 12.06
N GLU A 87 -3.08 -5.03 13.24
CA GLU A 87 -2.68 -4.22 14.38
C GLU A 87 -1.42 -3.41 14.07
N ASP A 88 -0.39 -4.08 13.53
CA ASP A 88 0.86 -3.41 13.18
C ASP A 88 0.67 -2.40 12.06
N ALA A 89 -0.09 -2.77 11.05
CA ALA A 89 -0.37 -1.89 9.91
C ALA A 89 -1.12 -0.63 10.37
N SER A 90 -2.11 -0.81 11.22
CA SER A 90 -2.93 0.28 11.72
C SER A 90 -2.11 1.23 12.60
N ALA A 91 -1.25 0.68 13.45
CA ALA A 91 -0.39 1.48 14.31
C ALA A 91 0.57 2.34 13.48
N TRP A 92 1.21 1.72 12.47
CA TRP A 92 2.11 2.44 11.57
C TRP A 92 1.37 3.54 10.81
N LEU A 93 0.18 3.23 10.33
CA LEU A 93 -0.61 4.16 9.53
C LEU A 93 -1.00 5.39 10.34
N THR A 94 -1.45 5.18 11.57
CA THR A 94 -1.83 6.27 12.46
C THR A 94 -0.65 7.19 12.75
N GLU A 95 0.49 6.61 13.07
CA GLU A 95 1.70 7.37 13.38
C GLU A 95 2.21 8.12 12.15
N THR A 96 2.26 7.46 11.00
CA THR A 96 2.79 8.05 9.78
C THR A 96 1.88 9.15 9.26
N ALA A 97 0.57 8.92 9.24
CA ALA A 97 -0.38 9.90 8.73
C ALA A 97 -0.39 11.19 9.56
N SER A 98 -0.07 11.12 10.85
CA SER A 98 -0.03 12.31 11.69
C SER A 98 1.16 13.22 11.38
N HIS A 99 2.16 12.72 10.65
CA HIS A 99 3.34 13.47 10.24
C HIS A 99 3.27 13.97 8.80
N VAL A 100 2.26 13.56 8.05
CA VAL A 100 2.07 13.94 6.65
C VAL A 100 1.07 15.08 6.58
N LYS A 101 1.59 16.25 6.35
CA LYS A 101 0.73 17.44 6.25
C LYS A 101 1.16 18.35 5.14
#